data_d939f33c297db4b45ba50cba706d296f
#
_entry.id   d939f33c297db4b45ba50cba706d296f
#
_cell.length_a   1.000
_cell.length_b   1.000
_cell.length_c   1.000
_cell.angle_alpha   90.00
_cell.angle_beta   90.00
_cell.angle_gamma   90.00
#
_symmetry.space_group_name_H-M   'P 1'
#
loop_
_entity.id
_entity.type
_entity.pdbx_description
1 polymer ?
#
loop_
_entity_poly.entity_id
_entity_poly.type
_entity_poly.pdbx_seq_one_letter_code
_entity_poly.pdbx_strand_id
1 'polypeptide(L)'
;KYKVKGIENYSTLEECYEYLKDKKFIGIDIETSAKTPQIYAQFKKNKHTLLNYRNKKVRPLTDDKILLSWNALMCTALCKAYAALGNKKYKTLAIASMNFLEEFFLDANNKWQHTYKNGIAKISAFLDDYAYLIQAYIHLQEISSNNQYLLKAKQATEFVLENFSDTQSLIFFFTQKTQTDIVIQKKEVYDGATPSGNAVMALNLQYLSVVFNNNSWKEKSVAMLQ
;
A
#
# COMPACT_ATOMS: atom_id res chain seq x y z
N LYS A 1 -28.98 12.93 -4.66
CA LYS A 1 -28.75 14.38 -4.94
C LYS A 1 -27.29 14.52 -5.33
N TYR A 2 -27.01 14.73 -6.60
CA TYR A 2 -25.67 14.93 -7.11
C TYR A 2 -25.32 16.41 -7.02
N LYS A 3 -24.31 16.78 -6.24
CA LYS A 3 -23.79 18.14 -6.17
C LYS A 3 -22.61 18.26 -7.14
N VAL A 4 -22.86 18.81 -8.31
CA VAL A 4 -21.81 19.36 -9.14
C VAL A 4 -21.91 20.88 -9.04
N LYS A 5 -20.81 21.58 -8.76
CA LYS A 5 -20.81 23.04 -8.59
C LYS A 5 -21.41 23.71 -9.83
N GLY A 6 -22.55 24.36 -9.68
CA GLY A 6 -23.33 24.97 -10.78
C GLY A 6 -24.50 24.13 -11.31
N ILE A 7 -24.81 22.97 -10.73
CA ILE A 7 -25.91 22.08 -11.15
C ILE A 7 -26.80 21.78 -9.93
N GLU A 8 -27.23 22.81 -9.22
CA GLU A 8 -27.91 22.61 -7.92
C GLU A 8 -29.41 22.30 -8.05
N ASN A 9 -30.00 22.38 -9.24
CA ASN A 9 -31.45 22.45 -9.42
C ASN A 9 -32.06 21.45 -10.41
N TYR A 10 -31.37 20.36 -10.78
CA TYR A 10 -31.96 19.38 -11.69
C TYR A 10 -32.66 18.26 -10.92
N SER A 11 -33.91 18.02 -11.25
CA SER A 11 -34.75 17.00 -10.61
C SER A 11 -34.58 15.61 -11.20
N THR A 12 -34.12 15.55 -12.47
CA THR A 12 -33.91 14.28 -13.19
C THR A 12 -32.53 14.19 -13.81
N LEU A 13 -32.10 12.97 -14.11
CA LEU A 13 -30.84 12.66 -14.80
C LEU A 13 -30.83 13.19 -16.24
N GLU A 14 -32.02 13.19 -16.89
CA GLU A 14 -32.22 13.71 -18.25
C GLU A 14 -31.97 15.21 -18.28
N GLU A 15 -32.53 15.99 -17.38
CA GLU A 15 -32.30 17.42 -17.27
C GLU A 15 -30.83 17.76 -17.05
N CYS A 16 -30.17 17.03 -16.18
CA CYS A 16 -28.76 17.18 -15.93
C CYS A 16 -27.92 16.85 -17.20
N TYR A 17 -28.29 15.81 -17.92
CA TYR A 17 -27.63 15.39 -19.15
C TYR A 17 -27.77 16.41 -20.26
N GLU A 18 -28.98 16.95 -20.54
CA GLU A 18 -29.22 17.97 -21.58
C GLU A 18 -28.44 19.24 -21.27
N TYR A 19 -28.40 19.70 -20.03
CA TYR A 19 -27.56 20.82 -19.62
C TYR A 19 -26.06 20.59 -19.88
N LEU A 20 -25.55 19.41 -19.54
CA LEU A 20 -24.13 19.06 -19.69
C LEU A 20 -23.74 18.87 -21.17
N LYS A 21 -24.66 18.38 -22.00
CA LYS A 21 -24.48 18.22 -23.44
C LYS A 21 -24.15 19.54 -24.13
N ASP A 22 -24.88 20.60 -23.81
CA ASP A 22 -24.67 21.94 -24.35
C ASP A 22 -23.37 22.60 -23.83
N LYS A 23 -22.95 22.29 -22.62
CA LYS A 23 -21.73 22.83 -22.01
C LYS A 23 -20.48 22.06 -22.38
N LYS A 24 -20.55 21.04 -23.23
CA LYS A 24 -19.41 20.15 -23.57
C LYS A 24 -18.71 19.53 -22.32
N PHE A 25 -19.40 19.43 -21.21
CA PHE A 25 -18.89 18.76 -20.02
C PHE A 25 -18.94 17.24 -20.22
N ILE A 26 -17.80 16.59 -20.09
CA ILE A 26 -17.66 15.18 -20.33
C ILE A 26 -16.81 14.60 -19.21
N GLY A 27 -17.44 13.84 -18.32
CA GLY A 27 -16.72 13.18 -17.24
C GLY A 27 -17.57 12.93 -16.00
N ILE A 28 -18.82 12.50 -16.18
CA ILE A 28 -19.61 11.98 -15.06
C ILE A 28 -19.66 10.48 -15.23
N ASP A 29 -19.09 9.75 -14.27
CA ASP A 29 -19.33 8.31 -14.13
C ASP A 29 -20.71 8.16 -13.51
N ILE A 30 -21.73 7.99 -14.36
CA ILE A 30 -23.09 7.76 -13.91
C ILE A 30 -23.30 6.26 -13.95
N GLU A 31 -23.37 5.63 -12.79
CA GLU A 31 -24.04 4.33 -12.65
C GLU A 31 -25.51 4.51 -12.98
N THR A 32 -25.83 4.46 -14.25
CA THR A 32 -27.21 4.47 -14.70
C THR A 32 -27.82 3.10 -14.46
N SER A 33 -28.77 3.03 -13.54
CA SER A 33 -29.73 1.94 -13.56
C SER A 33 -30.35 1.85 -14.96
N ALA A 34 -30.76 0.67 -15.38
CA ALA A 34 -31.22 0.30 -16.73
C ALA A 34 -32.41 1.14 -17.30
N LYS A 35 -32.73 2.30 -16.71
CA LYS A 35 -33.93 3.12 -17.06
C LYS A 35 -33.75 4.01 -18.30
N THR A 36 -32.51 4.22 -18.79
CA THR A 36 -32.30 5.06 -19.98
C THR A 36 -31.17 4.51 -20.88
N PRO A 37 -31.44 3.44 -21.63
CA PRO A 37 -30.44 2.81 -22.52
C PRO A 37 -29.83 3.78 -23.54
N GLN A 38 -30.59 4.77 -23.98
CA GLN A 38 -30.15 5.76 -24.97
C GLN A 38 -29.11 6.74 -24.39
N ILE A 39 -29.30 7.20 -23.15
CA ILE A 39 -28.35 8.06 -22.45
C ILE A 39 -27.05 7.28 -22.21
N TYR A 40 -27.14 6.04 -21.76
CA TYR A 40 -25.99 5.18 -21.57
C TYR A 40 -25.19 4.97 -22.87
N ALA A 41 -25.87 4.70 -23.99
CA ALA A 41 -25.24 4.55 -25.31
C ALA A 41 -24.53 5.83 -25.74
N GLN A 42 -25.13 6.99 -25.50
CA GLN A 42 -24.54 8.30 -25.84
C GLN A 42 -23.32 8.58 -24.96
N PHE A 43 -23.37 8.29 -23.65
CA PHE A 43 -22.22 8.39 -22.75
C PHE A 43 -21.06 7.50 -23.21
N LYS A 44 -21.34 6.26 -23.53
CA LYS A 44 -20.34 5.31 -24.03
C LYS A 44 -19.68 5.82 -25.30
N LYS A 45 -20.45 6.38 -26.23
CA LYS A 45 -19.95 7.00 -27.47
C LYS A 45 -19.09 8.22 -27.18
N ASN A 46 -19.55 9.13 -26.30
CA ASN A 46 -18.81 10.32 -25.90
C ASN A 46 -17.51 9.97 -25.17
N LYS A 47 -17.54 9.02 -24.24
CA LYS A 47 -16.35 8.48 -23.56
C LYS A 47 -15.32 7.97 -24.58
N HIS A 48 -15.77 7.20 -25.56
CA HIS A 48 -14.89 6.67 -26.61
C HIS A 48 -14.27 7.78 -27.48
N THR A 49 -15.06 8.74 -27.90
CA THR A 49 -14.59 9.90 -28.66
C THR A 49 -13.52 10.70 -27.93
N LEU A 50 -13.73 10.94 -26.62
CA LEU A 50 -12.76 11.66 -25.79
C LEU A 50 -11.50 10.86 -25.54
N LEU A 51 -11.63 9.56 -25.27
CA LEU A 51 -10.48 8.69 -25.13
C LEU A 51 -9.63 8.70 -26.40
N ASN A 52 -10.28 8.63 -27.57
CA ASN A 52 -9.58 8.69 -28.85
C ASN A 52 -8.88 10.05 -29.06
N TYR A 53 -9.53 11.15 -28.70
CA TYR A 53 -8.91 12.47 -28.76
C TYR A 53 -7.74 12.61 -27.79
N ARG A 54 -7.92 12.17 -26.54
CA ARG A 54 -6.86 12.17 -25.52
C ARG A 54 -5.67 11.31 -25.94
N ASN A 55 -5.92 10.16 -26.55
CA ASN A 55 -4.87 9.23 -26.98
C ASN A 55 -4.00 9.78 -28.13
N LYS A 56 -4.47 10.80 -28.84
CA LYS A 56 -3.66 11.53 -29.84
C LYS A 56 -2.71 12.56 -29.23
N LYS A 57 -2.89 12.91 -27.94
CA LYS A 57 -2.01 13.84 -27.24
C LYS A 57 -0.82 13.09 -26.64
N VAL A 58 0.30 13.78 -26.48
CA VAL A 58 1.44 13.27 -25.69
C VAL A 58 0.94 12.99 -24.28
N ARG A 59 1.10 11.75 -23.85
CA ARG A 59 0.69 11.34 -22.49
C ARG A 59 1.74 11.77 -21.48
N PRO A 60 1.34 12.15 -20.26
CA PRO A 60 2.26 12.24 -19.15
C PRO A 60 2.98 10.90 -18.95
N LEU A 61 4.22 10.96 -18.50
CA LEU A 61 4.94 9.76 -18.11
C LEU A 61 4.20 9.06 -16.96
N THR A 62 4.05 7.77 -17.06
CA THR A 62 3.52 6.95 -15.98
C THR A 62 4.64 6.66 -15.00
N ASP A 63 4.41 6.91 -13.71
CA ASP A 63 5.29 6.39 -12.66
C ASP A 63 4.94 4.91 -12.45
N ASP A 64 5.79 4.04 -12.99
CA ASP A 64 5.63 2.59 -13.01
C ASP A 64 6.56 1.89 -12.00
N LYS A 65 7.05 2.62 -11.01
CA LYS A 65 7.80 2.04 -9.90
C LYS A 65 6.91 1.09 -9.08
N ILE A 66 7.47 -0.05 -8.72
CA ILE A 66 6.88 -0.97 -7.75
C ILE A 66 7.47 -0.61 -6.38
N LEU A 67 6.62 -0.41 -5.38
CA LEU A 67 7.02 -0.04 -4.02
C LEU A 67 6.94 -1.26 -3.09
N LEU A 68 7.98 -1.49 -2.28
CA LEU A 68 8.04 -2.59 -1.32
C LEU A 68 6.88 -2.52 -0.32
N SER A 69 6.69 -1.38 0.33
CA SER A 69 5.65 -1.14 1.33
C SER A 69 4.25 -1.46 0.83
N TRP A 70 3.87 -0.96 -0.34
CA TRP A 70 2.52 -1.16 -0.87
C TRP A 70 2.25 -2.60 -1.29
N ASN A 71 3.27 -3.30 -1.78
CA ASN A 71 3.15 -4.72 -2.12
C ASN A 71 3.10 -5.59 -0.87
N ALA A 72 3.83 -5.25 0.19
CA ALA A 72 3.72 -5.90 1.49
C ALA A 72 2.33 -5.71 2.12
N LEU A 73 1.75 -4.50 2.05
CA LEU A 73 0.37 -4.24 2.48
C LEU A 73 -0.64 -5.07 1.66
N MET A 74 -0.47 -5.16 0.34
CA MET A 74 -1.33 -5.99 -0.50
C MET A 74 -1.19 -7.48 -0.15
N CYS A 75 0.03 -7.96 0.13
CA CYS A 75 0.26 -9.32 0.59
C CYS A 75 -0.51 -9.62 1.88
N THR A 76 -0.44 -8.72 2.86
CA THR A 76 -1.24 -8.78 4.11
C THR A 76 -2.74 -8.83 3.82
N ALA A 77 -3.23 -7.99 2.92
CA ALA A 77 -4.64 -7.96 2.53
C ALA A 77 -5.09 -9.27 1.88
N LEU A 78 -4.27 -9.85 1.01
CA LEU A 78 -4.52 -11.15 0.39
C LEU A 78 -4.56 -12.30 1.42
N CYS A 79 -3.68 -12.27 2.42
CA CYS A 79 -3.70 -13.24 3.52
C CYS A 79 -5.01 -13.14 4.31
N LYS A 80 -5.43 -11.94 4.68
CA LYS A 80 -6.69 -11.70 5.39
C LYS A 80 -7.90 -12.08 4.54
N ALA A 81 -7.89 -11.80 3.24
CA ALA A 81 -8.94 -12.21 2.32
C ALA A 81 -9.05 -13.74 2.22
N TYR A 82 -7.91 -14.45 2.19
CA TYR A 82 -7.93 -15.92 2.23
C TYR A 82 -8.51 -16.45 3.55
N ALA A 83 -8.08 -15.90 4.68
CA ALA A 83 -8.59 -16.31 5.99
C ALA A 83 -10.11 -16.09 6.13
N ALA A 84 -10.63 -14.99 5.58
CA ALA A 84 -12.05 -14.65 5.67
C ALA A 84 -12.93 -15.40 4.66
N LEU A 85 -12.45 -15.62 3.44
CA LEU A 85 -13.26 -16.11 2.31
C LEU A 85 -12.96 -17.57 1.92
N GLY A 86 -11.87 -18.16 2.41
CA GLY A 86 -11.43 -19.53 2.09
C GLY A 86 -10.98 -19.74 0.64
N ASN A 87 -10.93 -18.70 -0.19
CA ASN A 87 -10.58 -18.83 -1.60
C ASN A 87 -9.05 -18.95 -1.78
N LYS A 88 -8.62 -20.16 -2.19
CA LYS A 88 -7.21 -20.52 -2.39
C LYS A 88 -6.44 -19.57 -3.32
N LYS A 89 -7.13 -18.89 -4.25
CA LYS A 89 -6.51 -17.92 -5.16
C LYS A 89 -5.79 -16.81 -4.39
N TYR A 90 -6.36 -16.30 -3.29
CA TYR A 90 -5.75 -15.27 -2.48
C TYR A 90 -4.46 -15.76 -1.80
N LYS A 91 -4.46 -16.99 -1.26
CA LYS A 91 -3.25 -17.60 -0.69
C LYS A 91 -2.15 -17.74 -1.74
N THR A 92 -2.47 -18.24 -2.93
CA THR A 92 -1.50 -18.40 -4.02
C THR A 92 -0.92 -17.04 -4.44
N LEU A 93 -1.75 -16.00 -4.56
CA LEU A 93 -1.31 -14.66 -4.92
C LEU A 93 -0.43 -14.03 -3.81
N ALA A 94 -0.78 -14.21 -2.53
CA ALA A 94 0.01 -13.70 -1.42
C ALA A 94 1.44 -14.30 -1.42
N ILE A 95 1.54 -15.62 -1.57
CA ILE A 95 2.82 -16.33 -1.63
C ILE A 95 3.63 -15.89 -2.88
N ALA A 96 2.98 -15.80 -4.04
CA ALA A 96 3.65 -15.36 -5.27
C ALA A 96 4.15 -13.91 -5.17
N SER A 97 3.35 -13.01 -4.57
CA SER A 97 3.77 -11.63 -4.32
C SER A 97 4.99 -11.57 -3.40
N MET A 98 5.00 -12.34 -2.31
CA MET A 98 6.15 -12.34 -1.41
C MET A 98 7.40 -12.92 -2.07
N ASN A 99 7.29 -14.01 -2.83
CA ASN A 99 8.41 -14.57 -3.58
C ASN A 99 9.01 -13.56 -4.55
N PHE A 100 8.15 -12.78 -5.25
CA PHE A 100 8.60 -11.69 -6.11
C PHE A 100 9.37 -10.63 -5.33
N LEU A 101 8.88 -10.21 -4.15
CA LEU A 101 9.58 -9.23 -3.33
C LEU A 101 10.95 -9.77 -2.87
N GLU A 102 11.02 -11.00 -2.43
CA GLU A 102 12.27 -11.64 -1.99
C GLU A 102 13.29 -11.81 -3.13
N GLU A 103 12.82 -12.06 -4.34
CA GLU A 103 13.70 -12.25 -5.51
C GLU A 103 14.24 -10.92 -6.05
N PHE A 104 13.44 -9.85 -6.06
CA PHE A 104 13.76 -8.64 -6.82
C PHE A 104 14.04 -7.40 -5.98
N PHE A 105 13.72 -7.37 -4.69
CA PHE A 105 13.89 -6.19 -3.85
C PHE A 105 15.12 -6.24 -2.93
N LEU A 106 15.93 -7.25 -3.03
CA LEU A 106 17.19 -7.34 -2.30
C LEU A 106 18.36 -6.86 -3.17
N ASP A 107 19.28 -6.11 -2.57
CA ASP A 107 20.54 -5.76 -3.22
C ASP A 107 21.58 -6.91 -3.10
N ALA A 108 22.77 -6.69 -3.66
CA ALA A 108 23.86 -7.67 -3.62
C ALA A 108 24.33 -8.03 -2.18
N ASN A 109 23.99 -7.20 -1.18
CA ASN A 109 24.30 -7.41 0.23
C ASN A 109 23.09 -7.95 1.02
N ASN A 110 22.05 -8.43 0.35
CA ASN A 110 20.79 -8.89 0.93
C ASN A 110 20.07 -7.81 1.77
N LYS A 111 20.21 -6.54 1.40
CA LYS A 111 19.47 -5.43 2.03
C LYS A 111 18.26 -5.06 1.20
N TRP A 112 17.13 -4.92 1.87
CA TRP A 112 15.87 -4.51 1.25
C TRP A 112 15.94 -3.11 0.64
N GLN A 113 15.36 -2.98 -0.55
CA GLN A 113 15.27 -1.73 -1.30
C GLN A 113 13.81 -1.28 -1.35
N HIS A 114 13.59 0.05 -1.37
CA HIS A 114 12.27 0.66 -1.36
C HIS A 114 11.52 0.50 -2.68
N THR A 115 12.24 0.66 -3.82
CA THR A 115 11.62 0.68 -5.15
C THR A 115 12.25 -0.34 -6.07
N TYR A 116 11.43 -0.88 -6.99
CA TYR A 116 11.89 -1.70 -8.12
C TYR A 116 11.32 -1.17 -9.42
N LYS A 117 12.17 -1.02 -10.43
CA LYS A 117 11.80 -0.61 -11.78
C LYS A 117 12.84 -1.08 -12.80
N ASN A 118 12.38 -1.56 -13.96
CA ASN A 118 13.24 -1.96 -15.09
C ASN A 118 14.36 -2.95 -14.69
N GLY A 119 14.04 -3.93 -13.86
CA GLY A 119 15.00 -4.95 -13.41
C GLY A 119 15.94 -4.50 -12.29
N ILE A 120 15.77 -3.31 -11.72
CA ILE A 120 16.70 -2.77 -10.72
C ILE A 120 15.94 -2.32 -9.48
N ALA A 121 16.34 -2.85 -8.32
CA ALA A 121 15.95 -2.36 -7.01
C ALA A 121 16.84 -1.18 -6.59
N LYS A 122 16.25 -0.14 -6.01
CA LYS A 122 16.94 1.10 -5.61
C LYS A 122 16.35 1.69 -4.35
N ILE A 123 17.14 2.53 -3.70
CA ILE A 123 16.82 3.27 -2.48
C ILE A 123 16.70 2.31 -1.31
N SER A 124 17.52 2.46 -0.30
CA SER A 124 17.43 1.65 0.92
C SER A 124 16.02 1.71 1.52
N ALA A 125 15.48 0.57 1.89
CA ALA A 125 14.14 0.48 2.45
C ALA A 125 13.99 1.33 3.72
N PHE A 126 12.83 1.98 3.84
CA PHE A 126 12.43 2.81 4.96
C PHE A 126 11.77 1.98 6.07
N LEU A 127 11.51 2.59 7.21
CA LEU A 127 10.82 1.95 8.33
C LEU A 127 9.47 1.34 7.91
N ASP A 128 8.68 2.06 7.12
CA ASP A 128 7.37 1.60 6.63
C ASP A 128 7.49 0.33 5.77
N ASP A 129 8.52 0.25 4.93
CA ASP A 129 8.78 -0.93 4.12
C ASP A 129 9.03 -2.16 5.00
N TYR A 130 9.89 -2.02 6.02
CA TYR A 130 10.17 -3.11 6.97
C TYR A 130 8.95 -3.45 7.82
N ALA A 131 8.23 -2.45 8.33
CA ALA A 131 7.06 -2.66 9.18
C ALA A 131 5.99 -3.48 8.46
N TYR A 132 5.66 -3.12 7.23
CA TYR A 132 4.65 -3.86 6.45
C TYR A 132 5.17 -5.21 5.95
N LEU A 133 6.46 -5.33 5.63
CA LEU A 133 7.09 -6.60 5.28
C LEU A 133 7.03 -7.60 6.44
N ILE A 134 7.37 -7.17 7.65
CA ILE A 134 7.28 -7.99 8.87
C ILE A 134 5.83 -8.43 9.08
N GLN A 135 4.87 -7.52 8.97
CA GLN A 135 3.45 -7.83 9.10
C GLN A 135 2.99 -8.85 8.03
N ALA A 136 3.45 -8.69 6.79
CA ALA A 136 3.13 -9.64 5.72
C ALA A 136 3.70 -11.04 6.00
N TYR A 137 4.91 -11.14 6.52
CA TYR A 137 5.50 -12.41 6.94
C TYR A 137 4.69 -13.09 8.05
N ILE A 138 4.25 -12.34 9.07
CA ILE A 138 3.39 -12.85 10.13
C ILE A 138 2.12 -13.47 9.53
N HIS A 139 1.41 -12.73 8.69
CA HIS A 139 0.16 -13.22 8.10
C HIS A 139 0.37 -14.36 7.08
N LEU A 140 1.50 -14.39 6.38
CA LEU A 140 1.84 -15.52 5.52
C LEU A 140 2.05 -16.81 6.32
N GLN A 141 2.69 -16.73 7.48
CA GLN A 141 2.82 -17.88 8.36
C GLN A 141 1.44 -18.37 8.82
N GLU A 142 0.56 -17.48 9.26
CA GLU A 142 -0.79 -17.82 9.73
C GLU A 142 -1.59 -18.62 8.70
N ILE A 143 -1.50 -18.24 7.40
CA ILE A 143 -2.25 -18.92 6.34
C ILE A 143 -1.54 -20.15 5.73
N SER A 144 -0.21 -20.22 5.87
CA SER A 144 0.59 -21.29 5.23
C SER A 144 1.10 -22.35 6.20
N SER A 145 1.17 -22.02 7.50
CA SER A 145 1.85 -22.80 8.55
C SER A 145 3.36 -22.99 8.29
N ASN A 146 3.96 -22.13 7.44
CA ASN A 146 5.38 -22.17 7.14
C ASN A 146 6.17 -21.27 8.11
N ASN A 147 6.83 -21.90 9.07
CA ASN A 147 7.59 -21.20 10.12
C ASN A 147 8.79 -20.38 9.59
N GLN A 148 9.24 -20.60 8.36
CA GLN A 148 10.30 -19.79 7.75
C GLN A 148 9.91 -18.31 7.67
N TYR A 149 8.62 -18.01 7.48
CA TYR A 149 8.14 -16.63 7.49
C TYR A 149 8.31 -15.97 8.87
N LEU A 150 8.10 -16.69 9.97
CA LEU A 150 8.38 -16.14 11.31
C LEU A 150 9.87 -15.85 11.52
N LEU A 151 10.75 -16.72 11.04
CA LEU A 151 12.20 -16.48 11.12
C LEU A 151 12.61 -15.25 10.31
N LYS A 152 12.06 -15.06 9.11
CA LYS A 152 12.27 -13.86 8.30
C LYS A 152 11.71 -12.61 8.98
N ALA A 153 10.52 -12.69 9.58
CA ALA A 153 9.94 -11.60 10.37
C ALA A 153 10.84 -11.22 11.55
N LYS A 154 11.38 -12.22 12.26
CA LYS A 154 12.33 -12.01 13.36
C LYS A 154 13.57 -11.29 12.86
N GLN A 155 14.24 -11.78 11.82
CA GLN A 155 15.45 -11.17 11.24
C GLN A 155 15.21 -9.72 10.81
N ALA A 156 14.10 -9.45 10.13
CA ALA A 156 13.73 -8.09 9.74
C ALA A 156 13.46 -7.18 10.95
N THR A 157 12.85 -7.72 12.00
CA THR A 157 12.62 -6.99 13.27
C THR A 157 13.93 -6.67 13.98
N GLU A 158 14.85 -7.61 14.08
CA GLU A 158 16.19 -7.41 14.66
C GLU A 158 16.96 -6.34 13.88
N PHE A 159 16.89 -6.38 12.55
CA PHE A 159 17.48 -5.36 11.70
C PHE A 159 16.90 -3.95 11.96
N VAL A 160 15.58 -3.85 12.11
CA VAL A 160 14.94 -2.56 12.44
C VAL A 160 15.39 -2.06 13.80
N LEU A 161 15.40 -2.93 14.82
CA LEU A 161 15.87 -2.59 16.16
C LEU A 161 17.31 -2.09 16.18
N GLU A 162 18.18 -2.68 15.38
CA GLU A 162 19.57 -2.28 15.29
C GLU A 162 19.76 -0.98 14.51
N ASN A 163 19.08 -0.81 13.35
CA ASN A 163 19.40 0.23 12.40
C ASN A 163 18.49 1.47 12.43
N PHE A 164 17.30 1.37 13.05
CA PHE A 164 16.32 2.47 13.07
C PHE A 164 16.02 3.01 14.49
N SER A 165 16.50 2.34 15.55
CA SER A 165 16.27 2.79 16.93
C SER A 165 16.99 4.10 17.23
N ASP A 166 16.33 4.95 17.99
CA ASP A 166 16.95 6.10 18.66
C ASP A 166 17.34 5.71 20.09
N THR A 167 18.45 6.22 20.57
CA THR A 167 18.89 6.03 21.97
C THR A 167 18.15 6.93 22.94
N GLN A 168 17.54 8.02 22.45
CA GLN A 168 16.85 9.02 23.27
C GLN A 168 15.31 8.93 23.16
N SER A 169 14.78 8.00 22.35
CA SER A 169 13.36 7.90 22.10
C SER A 169 12.93 6.45 21.89
N LEU A 170 11.70 6.16 22.26
CA LEU A 170 11.08 4.84 22.04
C LEU A 170 10.72 4.59 20.58
N ILE A 171 10.54 5.67 19.80
CA ILE A 171 10.04 5.69 18.43
C ILE A 171 11.22 5.59 17.46
N PHE A 172 11.05 4.79 16.42
CA PHE A 172 12.05 4.57 15.39
C PHE A 172 12.16 5.75 14.43
N PHE A 173 13.35 5.98 13.91
CA PHE A 173 13.57 6.85 12.76
C PHE A 173 12.92 6.27 11.51
N PHE A 174 12.52 7.12 10.57
CA PHE A 174 11.97 6.73 9.28
C PHE A 174 13.04 6.09 8.37
N THR A 175 14.29 6.55 8.50
CA THR A 175 15.44 6.09 7.71
C THR A 175 16.49 5.44 8.60
N GLN A 176 17.36 4.61 8.00
CA GLN A 176 18.45 3.97 8.74
C GLN A 176 19.42 5.02 9.30
N LYS A 177 19.93 4.79 10.51
CA LYS A 177 20.91 5.69 11.18
C LYS A 177 22.19 5.92 10.38
N THR A 178 22.58 4.94 9.58
CA THR A 178 23.82 4.99 8.78
C THR A 178 23.65 5.66 7.43
N GLN A 179 22.46 6.15 7.11
CA GLN A 179 22.19 6.82 5.84
C GLN A 179 22.75 8.25 5.87
N THR A 180 23.84 8.50 5.13
CA THR A 180 24.62 9.74 5.20
C THR A 180 24.13 10.86 4.29
N ASP A 181 23.25 10.55 3.34
CA ASP A 181 22.65 11.53 2.40
C ASP A 181 21.42 12.26 2.98
N ILE A 182 21.08 11.98 4.24
CA ILE A 182 19.95 12.58 4.94
C ILE A 182 20.43 13.61 5.95
N VAL A 183 19.99 14.85 5.74
CA VAL A 183 20.37 15.98 6.61
C VAL A 183 19.66 15.93 7.97
N ILE A 184 18.38 15.49 8.00
CA ILE A 184 17.57 15.41 9.21
C ILE A 184 16.84 14.07 9.23
N GLN A 185 17.10 13.26 10.27
CA GLN A 185 16.36 12.02 10.47
C GLN A 185 14.99 12.31 11.07
N LYS A 186 13.95 11.96 10.33
CA LYS A 186 12.55 12.11 10.76
C LYS A 186 12.08 10.92 11.55
N LYS A 187 11.09 11.15 12.42
CA LYS A 187 10.25 10.12 13.04
C LYS A 187 8.82 10.39 12.64
N GLU A 188 8.19 9.41 12.00
CA GLU A 188 6.81 9.52 11.57
C GLU A 188 5.91 8.66 12.46
N VAL A 189 4.91 9.30 13.07
CA VAL A 189 3.96 8.67 13.99
C VAL A 189 2.51 8.86 13.56
N TYR A 190 2.28 9.74 12.60
CA TYR A 190 0.92 10.02 12.13
C TYR A 190 0.55 9.11 10.96
N ASP A 191 -0.68 8.61 11.00
CA ASP A 191 -1.26 7.90 9.87
C ASP A 191 -1.55 8.89 8.74
N GLY A 192 -1.11 8.53 7.53
CA GLY A 192 -1.42 9.25 6.31
C GLY A 192 -2.38 8.45 5.42
N ALA A 193 -2.02 8.26 4.16
CA ALA A 193 -2.72 7.33 3.27
C ALA A 193 -2.53 5.86 3.68
N THR A 194 -1.49 5.59 4.46
CA THR A 194 -1.16 4.30 5.06
C THR A 194 -0.89 4.49 6.56
N PRO A 195 -1.02 3.43 7.39
CA PRO A 195 -0.64 3.49 8.80
C PRO A 195 0.84 3.86 8.97
N SER A 196 1.20 4.53 10.06
CA SER A 196 2.61 4.86 10.30
C SER A 196 3.42 3.58 10.56
N GLY A 197 4.67 3.55 10.06
CA GLY A 197 5.57 2.44 10.29
C GLY A 197 5.83 2.20 11.78
N ASN A 198 5.86 3.25 12.60
CA ASN A 198 5.99 3.13 14.04
C ASN A 198 4.80 2.42 14.69
N ALA A 199 3.57 2.76 14.31
CA ALA A 199 2.37 2.09 14.81
C ALA A 199 2.36 0.60 14.44
N VAL A 200 2.69 0.29 13.18
CA VAL A 200 2.75 -1.11 12.71
C VAL A 200 3.90 -1.87 13.39
N MET A 201 5.05 -1.25 13.63
CA MET A 201 6.15 -1.88 14.36
C MET A 201 5.78 -2.19 15.82
N ALA A 202 5.01 -1.31 16.49
CA ALA A 202 4.53 -1.60 17.85
C ALA A 202 3.67 -2.88 17.87
N LEU A 203 2.75 -3.03 16.90
CA LEU A 203 1.92 -4.24 16.76
C LEU A 203 2.76 -5.48 16.42
N ASN A 204 3.72 -5.35 15.51
CA ASN A 204 4.61 -6.45 15.12
C ASN A 204 5.46 -6.93 16.31
N LEU A 205 6.04 -5.99 17.06
CA LEU A 205 6.81 -6.31 18.28
C LEU A 205 5.95 -7.00 19.32
N GLN A 206 4.70 -6.55 19.54
CA GLN A 206 3.78 -7.21 20.45
C GLN A 206 3.50 -8.65 20.04
N TYR A 207 3.18 -8.88 18.76
CA TYR A 207 2.91 -10.22 18.25
C TYR A 207 4.14 -11.13 18.37
N LEU A 208 5.28 -10.68 17.85
CA LEU A 208 6.50 -11.47 17.83
C LEU A 208 7.10 -11.69 19.23
N SER A 209 6.86 -10.78 20.17
CA SER A 209 7.28 -10.97 21.57
C SER A 209 6.63 -12.19 22.21
N VAL A 210 5.36 -12.45 21.90
CA VAL A 210 4.65 -13.63 22.38
C VAL A 210 5.16 -14.89 21.67
N VAL A 211 5.32 -14.83 20.33
CA VAL A 211 5.76 -15.99 19.53
C VAL A 211 7.16 -16.45 19.92
N PHE A 212 8.07 -15.52 20.18
CA PHE A 212 9.48 -15.81 20.50
C PHE A 212 9.80 -15.72 22.00
N ASN A 213 8.81 -15.52 22.85
CA ASN A 213 8.97 -15.32 24.31
C ASN A 213 10.03 -14.25 24.64
N ASN A 214 9.97 -13.10 23.96
CA ASN A 214 10.94 -12.00 24.09
C ASN A 214 10.35 -10.83 24.88
N ASN A 215 10.68 -10.75 26.18
CA ASN A 215 10.17 -9.71 27.07
C ASN A 215 10.64 -8.30 26.66
N SER A 216 11.85 -8.14 26.17
CA SER A 216 12.36 -6.83 25.72
C SER A 216 11.53 -6.24 24.56
N TRP A 217 11.11 -7.08 23.62
CA TRP A 217 10.22 -6.64 22.53
C TRP A 217 8.82 -6.26 23.03
N LYS A 218 8.32 -7.00 24.02
CA LYS A 218 7.05 -6.69 24.68
C LYS A 218 7.09 -5.35 25.38
N GLU A 219 8.11 -5.12 26.20
CA GLU A 219 8.30 -3.86 26.91
C GLU A 219 8.42 -2.67 25.96
N LYS A 220 9.22 -2.82 24.89
CA LYS A 220 9.35 -1.78 23.84
C LYS A 220 8.01 -1.51 23.16
N SER A 221 7.26 -2.54 22.80
CA SER A 221 5.93 -2.36 22.17
C SER A 221 4.97 -1.58 23.07
N VAL A 222 4.87 -1.95 24.35
CA VAL A 222 4.02 -1.26 25.32
C VAL A 222 4.45 0.20 25.50
N ALA A 223 5.75 0.45 25.61
CA ALA A 223 6.30 1.78 25.79
C ALA A 223 6.08 2.68 24.55
N MET A 224 6.01 2.12 23.34
CA MET A 224 5.70 2.87 22.11
C MET A 224 4.22 3.33 22.03
N LEU A 225 3.33 2.76 22.85
CA LEU A 225 1.90 3.06 22.87
C LEU A 225 1.50 4.05 24.00
N GLN A 226 2.43 4.40 24.87
CA GLN A 226 2.28 5.37 25.97
C GLN A 226 2.73 6.76 25.53
#